data_e92b71500dafef3cbbdf1eef8feeeec4
#
_entry.id   e92b71500dafef3cbbdf1eef8feeeec4
#
_cell.length_a   1.000
_cell.length_b   1.000
_cell.length_c   1.000
_cell.angle_alpha   90.00
_cell.angle_beta   90.00
_cell.angle_gamma   90.00
#
_symmetry.space_group_name_H-M   'P 1'
#
loop_
_entity.id
_entity.type
_entity.pdbx_description
1 polymer ?
#
loop_
_entity_poly.entity_id
_entity_poly.type
_entity_poly.pdbx_seq_one_letter_code
_entity_poly.pdbx_strand_id
1 'polypeptide(L)'
;MSNETRRILLVEDEKAIRDAVTAYLERENYWVTAVGDGQDALEEFQKHHFDLVILDLMLPRVPGERVCRAIRDNSDVPIIMLTAKGEVEDRIIG
;
A
#
# COMPACT_ATOMS: atom_id res chain seq x y z
N MET A 1 24.28 13.20 -4.25
CA MET A 1 23.03 12.84 -4.89
C MET A 1 22.50 11.54 -4.35
N SER A 2 21.26 11.53 -3.98
CA SER A 2 20.65 10.34 -3.42
C SER A 2 20.10 9.47 -4.52
N ASN A 3 20.45 8.18 -4.49
CA ASN A 3 19.86 7.18 -5.37
C ASN A 3 18.96 6.25 -4.57
N GLU A 4 18.43 6.79 -3.50
CA GLU A 4 17.56 5.97 -2.66
C GLU A 4 16.32 5.58 -3.40
N THR A 5 16.10 4.28 -3.48
CA THR A 5 14.89 3.75 -4.05
C THR A 5 13.80 3.81 -2.99
N ARG A 6 12.68 4.44 -3.34
CA ARG A 6 11.55 4.50 -2.43
C ARG A 6 10.85 3.16 -2.39
N ARG A 7 10.41 2.78 -1.20
CA ARG A 7 9.70 1.52 -1.00
C ARG A 7 8.22 1.77 -0.87
N ILE A 8 7.45 1.01 -1.65
CA ILE A 8 6.00 1.11 -1.66
C ILE A 8 5.40 -0.21 -1.23
N LEU A 9 4.45 -0.16 -0.30
CA LEU A 9 3.65 -1.31 0.06
C LEU A 9 2.34 -1.20 -0.70
N LEU A 10 2.07 -2.18 -1.54
CA LEU A 10 0.84 -2.23 -2.34
C LEU A 10 -0.05 -3.34 -1.81
N VAL A 11 -1.27 -2.98 -1.43
CA VAL A 11 -2.22 -3.94 -0.86
C VAL A 11 -3.43 -4.00 -1.80
N GLU A 12 -3.54 -5.09 -2.55
CA GLU A 12 -4.55 -5.26 -3.57
C GLU A 12 -4.87 -6.74 -3.71
N ASP A 13 -6.14 -7.13 -3.55
CA ASP A 13 -6.50 -8.54 -3.54
C ASP A 13 -6.59 -9.15 -4.95
N GLU A 14 -6.87 -8.35 -5.97
CA GLU A 14 -6.94 -8.87 -7.34
C GLU A 14 -5.55 -8.99 -7.93
N LYS A 15 -5.16 -10.22 -8.25
CA LYS A 15 -3.81 -10.48 -8.73
C LYS A 15 -3.47 -9.70 -9.99
N ALA A 16 -4.41 -9.63 -10.94
CA ALA A 16 -4.16 -8.94 -12.20
C ALA A 16 -3.86 -7.45 -11.98
N ILE A 17 -4.62 -6.81 -11.11
CA ILE A 17 -4.41 -5.40 -10.79
C ILE A 17 -3.11 -5.23 -10.01
N ARG A 18 -2.90 -6.10 -9.03
CA ARG A 18 -1.69 -6.06 -8.22
C ARG A 18 -0.44 -6.16 -9.08
N ASP A 19 -0.45 -7.12 -10.03
CA ASP A 19 0.70 -7.31 -10.91
C ASP A 19 0.90 -6.12 -11.85
N ALA A 20 -0.19 -5.56 -12.39
CA ALA A 20 -0.10 -4.43 -13.30
C ALA A 20 0.46 -3.19 -12.60
N VAL A 21 -0.04 -2.90 -11.40
CA VAL A 21 0.43 -1.73 -10.65
C VAL A 21 1.88 -1.93 -10.23
N THR A 22 2.23 -3.13 -9.80
CA THR A 22 3.60 -3.44 -9.41
C THR A 22 4.56 -3.21 -10.60
N ALA A 23 4.19 -3.71 -11.77
CA ALA A 23 5.04 -3.56 -12.95
C ALA A 23 5.22 -2.08 -13.31
N TYR A 24 4.14 -1.31 -13.23
CA TYR A 24 4.21 0.11 -13.52
C TYR A 24 5.15 0.83 -12.54
N LEU A 25 4.99 0.56 -11.25
CA LEU A 25 5.80 1.23 -10.24
C LEU A 25 7.27 0.84 -10.34
N GLU A 26 7.55 -0.43 -10.63
CA GLU A 26 8.93 -0.87 -10.77
C GLU A 26 9.59 -0.22 -11.99
N ARG A 27 8.84 0.02 -13.05
CA ARG A 27 9.36 0.78 -14.18
C ARG A 27 9.76 2.19 -13.80
N GLU A 28 9.09 2.75 -12.79
CA GLU A 28 9.39 4.09 -12.29
C GLU A 28 10.44 4.07 -11.20
N ASN A 29 11.13 2.94 -11.06
CA ASN A 29 12.25 2.77 -10.12
C ASN A 29 11.83 2.73 -8.66
N TYR A 30 10.61 2.29 -8.38
CA TYR A 30 10.20 2.04 -7.00
C TYR A 30 10.43 0.59 -6.63
N TRP A 31 10.69 0.36 -5.38
CA TRP A 31 10.76 -0.99 -4.83
C TRP A 31 9.39 -1.33 -4.25
N VAL A 32 8.74 -2.35 -4.79
CA VAL A 32 7.35 -2.65 -4.43
C VAL A 32 7.27 -3.97 -3.70
N THR A 33 6.61 -3.94 -2.54
CA THR A 33 6.19 -5.15 -1.85
C THR A 33 4.68 -5.23 -2.03
N ALA A 34 4.21 -6.23 -2.75
CA ALA A 34 2.80 -6.36 -3.08
C ALA A 34 2.19 -7.53 -2.32
N VAL A 35 1.08 -7.28 -1.66
CA VAL A 35 0.38 -8.31 -0.88
C VAL A 35 -1.09 -8.30 -1.23
N GLY A 36 -1.78 -9.40 -0.90
CA GLY A 36 -3.15 -9.60 -1.31
C GLY A 36 -4.20 -9.35 -0.24
N ASP A 37 -3.82 -9.12 1.00
CA ASP A 37 -4.79 -8.85 2.04
C ASP A 37 -4.20 -8.02 3.15
N GLY A 38 -5.08 -7.57 4.06
CA GLY A 38 -4.68 -6.66 5.12
C GLY A 38 -3.79 -7.27 6.17
N GLN A 39 -3.94 -8.56 6.43
CA GLN A 39 -3.10 -9.23 7.41
C GLN A 39 -1.65 -9.27 6.94
N ASP A 40 -1.45 -9.65 5.68
CA ASP A 40 -0.10 -9.67 5.10
C ASP A 40 0.48 -8.26 5.07
N ALA A 41 -0.37 -7.26 4.78
CA ALA A 41 0.08 -5.88 4.76
C ALA A 41 0.65 -5.45 6.11
N LEU A 42 -0.06 -5.77 7.19
CA LEU A 42 0.40 -5.39 8.51
C LEU A 42 1.68 -6.11 8.90
N GLU A 43 1.81 -7.37 8.51
CA GLU A 43 3.03 -8.12 8.78
C GLU A 43 4.22 -7.52 8.04
N GLU A 44 4.04 -7.19 6.76
CA GLU A 44 5.13 -6.58 5.99
C GLU A 44 5.48 -5.20 6.51
N PHE A 45 4.47 -4.45 6.94
CA PHE A 45 4.72 -3.11 7.45
C PHE A 45 5.55 -3.13 8.73
N GLN A 46 5.43 -4.18 9.53
CA GLN A 46 6.23 -4.32 10.75
C GLN A 46 7.66 -4.72 10.47
N LYS A 47 7.89 -5.40 9.35
CA LYS A 47 9.22 -5.92 9.02
C LYS A 47 10.10 -4.93 8.29
N HIS A 48 9.51 -4.01 7.54
CA HIS A 48 10.25 -3.14 6.64
C HIS A 48 9.77 -1.71 6.75
N HIS A 49 10.63 -0.80 6.33
CA HIS A 49 10.27 0.60 6.21
C HIS A 49 9.66 0.85 4.83
N PHE A 50 8.56 1.60 4.80
CA PHE A 50 7.93 1.99 3.53
C PHE A 50 7.78 3.49 3.47
N ASP A 51 7.92 4.03 2.27
CA ASP A 51 7.78 5.46 2.02
C ASP A 51 6.37 5.83 1.58
N LEU A 52 5.60 4.85 1.14
CA LEU A 52 4.23 5.04 0.67
C LEU A 52 3.49 3.73 0.79
N VAL A 53 2.20 3.82 1.14
CA VAL A 53 1.31 2.66 1.14
C VAL A 53 0.18 2.95 0.16
N ILE A 54 -0.08 2.02 -0.75
CA ILE A 54 -1.23 2.07 -1.65
C ILE A 54 -2.16 0.95 -1.22
N LEU A 55 -3.38 1.29 -0.86
CA LEU A 55 -4.26 0.40 -0.13
C LEU A 55 -5.64 0.38 -0.76
N ASP A 56 -6.09 -0.82 -1.14
CA ASP A 56 -7.46 -1.01 -1.60
C ASP A 56 -8.40 -1.02 -0.41
N LEU A 57 -9.50 -0.28 -0.50
CA LEU A 57 -10.50 -0.26 0.56
C LEU A 57 -11.27 -1.56 0.65
N MET A 58 -11.43 -2.25 -0.47
CA MET A 58 -12.25 -3.45 -0.56
C MET A 58 -11.43 -4.72 -0.42
N LEU A 59 -10.75 -4.85 0.72
CA LEU A 59 -9.92 -6.02 0.97
C LEU A 59 -10.73 -7.12 1.67
N PRO A 60 -10.40 -8.40 1.40
CA PRO A 60 -11.00 -9.49 2.16
C PRO A 60 -10.44 -9.53 3.58
N ARG A 61 -11.17 -10.08 4.49
CA ARG A 61 -10.82 -10.35 5.89
C ARG A 61 -10.59 -9.11 6.73
N VAL A 62 -9.60 -8.28 6.41
CA VAL A 62 -9.32 -7.08 7.19
C VAL A 62 -9.65 -5.87 6.31
N PRO A 63 -10.67 -5.07 6.67
CA PRO A 63 -11.03 -3.90 5.86
C PRO A 63 -9.87 -2.93 5.70
N GLY A 64 -9.79 -2.29 4.54
CA GLY A 64 -8.72 -1.35 4.25
C GLY A 64 -8.62 -0.24 5.27
N GLU A 65 -9.77 0.23 5.78
CA GLU A 65 -9.75 1.29 6.79
C GLU A 65 -9.10 0.83 8.09
N ARG A 66 -9.28 -0.43 8.44
CA ARG A 66 -8.64 -0.98 9.64
C ARG A 66 -7.13 -1.06 9.45
N VAL A 67 -6.69 -1.47 8.27
CA VAL A 67 -5.26 -1.51 7.95
C VAL A 67 -4.67 -0.11 8.05
N CYS A 68 -5.36 0.87 7.49
CA CYS A 68 -4.92 2.25 7.54
C CYS A 68 -4.77 2.73 8.98
N ARG A 69 -5.76 2.44 9.81
CA ARG A 69 -5.73 2.85 11.21
C ARG A 69 -4.57 2.20 11.96
N ALA A 70 -4.35 0.91 11.72
CA ALA A 70 -3.26 0.19 12.38
C ALA A 70 -1.90 0.78 11.99
N ILE A 71 -1.74 1.13 10.72
CA ILE A 71 -0.50 1.76 10.26
C ILE A 71 -0.33 3.13 10.92
N ARG A 72 -1.42 3.91 11.00
CA ARG A 72 -1.38 5.26 11.56
C ARG A 72 -1.04 5.29 13.04
N ASP A 73 -1.34 4.20 13.76
CA ASP A 73 -0.98 4.13 15.17
C ASP A 73 0.52 4.21 15.39
N ASN A 74 1.31 3.86 14.39
CA ASN A 74 2.76 3.76 14.54
C ASN A 74 3.55 4.54 13.49
N SER A 75 2.89 5.20 12.54
CA SER A 75 3.62 5.80 11.43
C SER A 75 2.83 6.91 10.77
N ASP A 76 3.55 7.90 10.26
CA ASP A 76 2.97 8.99 9.47
C ASP A 76 3.15 8.76 7.98
N VAL A 77 3.45 7.54 7.56
CA VAL A 77 3.67 7.24 6.16
C VAL A 77 2.45 7.64 5.32
N PRO A 78 2.65 8.26 4.15
CA PRO A 78 1.52 8.59 3.28
C PRO A 78 0.79 7.32 2.83
N ILE A 79 -0.54 7.39 2.84
CA ILE A 79 -1.38 6.28 2.41
C ILE A 79 -2.32 6.78 1.33
N ILE A 80 -2.30 6.13 0.18
CA ILE A 80 -3.24 6.39 -0.90
C ILE A 80 -4.23 5.25 -0.90
N MET A 81 -5.52 5.58 -0.81
CA MET A 81 -6.57 4.58 -0.77
C MET A 81 -7.30 4.53 -2.10
N LEU A 82 -7.47 3.32 -2.62
CA LEU A 82 -8.20 3.08 -3.84
C LEU A 82 -9.61 2.64 -3.47
N THR A 83 -10.60 3.17 -4.19
CA THR A 83 -11.98 2.81 -3.94
C THR A 83 -12.43 1.74 -4.92
N ALA A 84 -13.58 1.12 -4.62
CA ALA A 84 -14.15 0.09 -5.49
C ALA A 84 -14.51 0.62 -6.87
N LYS A 85 -14.65 1.93 -7.03
CA LYS A 85 -14.98 2.55 -8.31
C LYS A 85 -13.75 2.99 -9.09
N GLY A 86 -12.56 2.63 -8.60
CA GLY A 86 -11.33 3.05 -9.24
C GLY A 86 -10.93 4.48 -8.95
N GLU A 87 -11.62 5.15 -8.08
CA GLU A 87 -11.26 6.50 -7.66
C GLU A 87 -10.13 6.44 -6.64
N VAL A 88 -9.28 7.45 -6.68
CA VAL A 88 -8.20 7.56 -5.72
C VAL A 88 -8.60 8.56 -4.68
N GLU A 89 -8.64 8.12 -3.42
CA GLU A 89 -8.83 9.02 -2.30
C GLU A 89 -7.48 9.27 -1.67
N ASP A 90 -7.09 10.52 -1.71
CA ASP A 90 -5.85 10.93 -1.10
C ASP A 90 -6.15 11.35 0.34
N ARG A 91 -6.02 10.40 1.25
CA ARG A 91 -6.29 10.66 2.66
C ARG A 91 -4.98 10.75 3.41
N ILE A 92 -4.70 11.94 3.85
CA ILE A 92 -3.61 12.13 4.80
C ILE A 92 -4.26 12.14 6.17
N ILE A 93 -4.20 11.01 6.83
CA ILE A 93 -4.76 10.87 8.17
C ILE A 93 -3.60 11.10 9.12
N GLY A 94 -3.56 12.26 9.64
CA GLY A 94 -2.49 12.62 10.56
C GLY A 94 -2.91 12.55 11.99
#